data_04a38e4a49ed01560cf8023c0e4973ad
#
_entry.id   04a38e4a49ed01560cf8023c0e4973ad
#
_cell.length_a   1.000
_cell.length_b   1.000
_cell.length_c   1.000
_cell.angle_alpha   90.00
_cell.angle_beta   90.00
_cell.angle_gamma   90.00
#
_symmetry.space_group_name_H-M   'P 1'
#
loop_
_entity.id
_entity.type
_entity.pdbx_description
1 polymer ?
#
loop_
_entity_poly.entity_id
_entity_poly.type
_entity_poly.pdbx_seq_one_letter_code
_entity_poly.pdbx_strand_id
1 'polypeptide(L)'
;MTDQQVFYDDIAVGDRIPTLTVTVDETQMFFFSAATYNGHRIHYDKEWARDTEGYDNVLVHGPLQAALLARALGDWVGGRGRLVTFSVQNRAIAYPGEALSFGGEVTGKRLGNNGFGGYGLVDLDIAGRRGDTVLMPGTATVALPLRETRA
;
A
#
# COMPACT_ATOMS: atom_id res chain seq x y z
N MET A 1 -5.92 8.21 -12.86
CA MET A 1 -5.57 9.13 -11.76
C MET A 1 -6.75 10.05 -11.58
N THR A 2 -7.48 9.95 -10.49
CA THR A 2 -8.55 10.89 -10.16
C THR A 2 -7.89 12.20 -9.76
N ASP A 3 -8.18 13.26 -10.51
CA ASP A 3 -7.64 14.62 -10.30
C ASP A 3 -8.28 15.32 -9.06
N GLN A 4 -8.84 14.52 -8.15
CA GLN A 4 -9.58 15.01 -6.99
C GLN A 4 -8.69 15.00 -5.76
N GLN A 5 -8.29 16.21 -5.34
CA GLN A 5 -7.55 16.41 -4.11
C GLN A 5 -8.43 16.09 -2.89
N VAL A 6 -7.93 15.23 -2.01
CA VAL A 6 -8.56 14.96 -0.71
C VAL A 6 -8.06 15.98 0.32
N PHE A 7 -8.98 16.56 1.10
CA PHE A 7 -8.67 17.50 2.15
C PHE A 7 -8.93 16.88 3.53
N TYR A 8 -8.16 17.31 4.51
CA TYR A 8 -8.30 16.86 5.89
C TYR A 8 -9.72 17.05 6.44
N ASP A 9 -10.35 18.15 6.06
CA ASP A 9 -11.70 18.55 6.53
C ASP A 9 -12.79 17.59 6.05
N ASP A 10 -12.54 16.87 4.94
CA ASP A 10 -13.52 15.95 4.33
C ASP A 10 -13.44 14.52 4.88
N ILE A 11 -12.47 14.23 5.76
CA ILE A 11 -12.21 12.89 6.25
C ILE A 11 -12.75 12.71 7.67
N ALA A 12 -13.35 11.56 7.94
CA ALA A 12 -13.80 11.14 9.27
C ALA A 12 -13.08 9.84 9.70
N VAL A 13 -12.98 9.64 11.01
CA VAL A 13 -12.55 8.34 11.56
C VAL A 13 -13.59 7.27 11.17
N GLY A 14 -13.12 6.12 10.70
CA GLY A 14 -13.94 5.05 10.14
C GLY A 14 -14.10 5.11 8.61
N ASP A 15 -13.67 6.20 7.96
CA ASP A 15 -13.69 6.27 6.49
C ASP A 15 -12.73 5.25 5.89
N ARG A 16 -13.17 4.61 4.80
CA ARG A 16 -12.33 3.69 4.03
C ARG A 16 -11.71 4.40 2.84
N ILE A 17 -10.42 4.16 2.62
CA ILE A 17 -9.76 4.62 1.41
C ILE A 17 -10.17 3.75 0.21
N PRO A 18 -10.17 4.29 -1.02
CA PRO A 18 -10.45 3.50 -2.22
C PRO A 18 -9.51 2.31 -2.33
N THR A 19 -10.08 1.12 -2.56
CA THR A 19 -9.29 -0.10 -2.68
C THR A 19 -8.65 -0.19 -4.06
N LEU A 20 -7.33 -0.37 -4.09
CA LEU A 20 -6.59 -0.74 -5.30
C LEU A 20 -6.63 -2.26 -5.45
N THR A 21 -7.19 -2.76 -6.54
CA THR A 21 -7.16 -4.20 -6.88
C THR A 21 -6.22 -4.42 -8.04
N VAL A 22 -5.29 -5.37 -7.89
CA VAL A 22 -4.24 -5.68 -8.88
C VAL A 22 -4.06 -7.19 -8.97
N THR A 23 -3.82 -7.69 -10.19
CA THR A 23 -3.28 -9.02 -10.42
C THR A 23 -1.84 -8.87 -10.86
N VAL A 24 -0.91 -9.45 -10.09
CA VAL A 24 0.52 -9.42 -10.40
C VAL A 24 0.86 -10.62 -11.27
N ASP A 25 1.51 -10.40 -12.41
CA ASP A 25 2.00 -11.46 -13.28
C ASP A 25 3.52 -11.71 -13.12
N GLU A 26 3.99 -12.82 -13.68
CA GLU A 26 5.40 -13.22 -13.60
C GLU A 26 6.34 -12.24 -14.33
N THR A 27 5.86 -11.59 -15.40
CA THR A 27 6.63 -10.58 -16.12
C THR A 27 6.87 -9.35 -15.25
N GLN A 28 5.85 -8.88 -14.56
CA GLN A 28 5.97 -7.77 -13.60
C GLN A 28 6.92 -8.13 -12.46
N MET A 29 6.85 -9.36 -11.94
CA MET A 29 7.75 -9.86 -10.90
C MET A 29 9.20 -9.91 -11.39
N PHE A 30 9.44 -10.35 -12.61
CA PHE A 30 10.78 -10.38 -13.23
C PHE A 30 11.37 -8.96 -13.31
N PHE A 31 10.60 -7.99 -13.83
CA PHE A 31 11.07 -6.61 -13.91
C PHE A 31 11.28 -5.98 -12.53
N PHE A 32 10.45 -6.33 -11.55
CA PHE A 32 10.64 -5.85 -10.19
C PHE A 32 11.93 -6.41 -9.57
N SER A 33 12.21 -7.71 -9.74
CA SER A 33 13.47 -8.32 -9.32
C SER A 33 14.67 -7.62 -9.95
N ALA A 34 14.62 -7.37 -11.27
CA ALA A 34 15.71 -6.70 -12.00
C ALA A 34 15.91 -5.25 -11.52
N ALA A 35 14.82 -4.48 -11.38
CA ALA A 35 14.88 -3.07 -11.00
C ALA A 35 15.33 -2.85 -9.55
N THR A 36 15.01 -3.79 -8.64
CA THR A 36 15.38 -3.72 -7.22
C THR A 36 16.63 -4.51 -6.87
N TYR A 37 17.25 -5.16 -7.87
CA TYR A 37 18.36 -6.09 -7.69
C TYR A 37 18.06 -7.21 -6.68
N ASN A 38 16.81 -7.66 -6.64
CA ASN A 38 16.39 -8.79 -5.81
C ASN A 38 16.61 -10.11 -6.53
N GLY A 39 17.74 -10.74 -6.27
CA GLY A 39 18.14 -12.01 -6.90
C GLY A 39 17.58 -13.27 -6.22
N HIS A 40 16.64 -13.17 -5.28
CA HIS A 40 16.10 -14.35 -4.59
C HIS A 40 15.24 -15.18 -5.54
N ARG A 41 15.64 -16.42 -5.78
CA ARG A 41 15.08 -17.31 -6.82
C ARG A 41 13.61 -17.64 -6.62
N ILE A 42 13.06 -17.54 -5.42
CA ILE A 42 11.65 -17.80 -5.17
C ILE A 42 10.70 -16.88 -5.96
N HIS A 43 11.22 -15.77 -6.51
CA HIS A 43 10.41 -14.80 -7.24
C HIS A 43 10.39 -15.01 -8.76
N TYR A 44 11.27 -15.87 -9.31
CA TYR A 44 11.38 -16.04 -10.77
C TYR A 44 11.77 -17.47 -11.22
N ASP A 45 12.10 -18.37 -10.31
CA ASP A 45 12.49 -19.74 -10.62
C ASP A 45 11.54 -20.74 -9.96
N LYS A 46 10.60 -21.28 -10.76
CA LYS A 46 9.56 -22.18 -10.27
C LYS A 46 10.11 -23.50 -9.73
N GLU A 47 11.14 -24.04 -10.37
CA GLU A 47 11.75 -25.33 -9.95
C GLU A 47 12.43 -25.12 -8.60
N TRP A 48 13.19 -24.05 -8.45
CA TRP A 48 13.81 -23.71 -7.17
C TRP A 48 12.77 -23.46 -6.07
N ALA A 49 11.75 -22.67 -6.37
CA ALA A 49 10.69 -22.36 -5.39
C ALA A 49 10.01 -23.64 -4.89
N ARG A 50 9.72 -24.60 -5.80
CA ARG A 50 9.08 -25.86 -5.45
C ARG A 50 10.04 -26.85 -4.79
N ASP A 51 11.17 -27.13 -5.43
CA ASP A 51 12.01 -28.29 -5.10
C ASP A 51 12.99 -27.98 -3.95
N THR A 52 13.33 -26.70 -3.74
CA THR A 52 14.25 -26.26 -2.68
C THR A 52 13.54 -25.59 -1.51
N GLU A 53 12.54 -24.73 -1.78
CA GLU A 53 11.88 -23.92 -0.76
C GLU A 53 10.49 -24.47 -0.35
N GLY A 54 9.93 -25.41 -1.12
CA GLY A 54 8.68 -26.10 -0.80
C GLY A 54 7.41 -25.30 -1.08
N TYR A 55 7.47 -24.30 -1.96
CA TYR A 55 6.30 -23.51 -2.39
C TYR A 55 5.68 -24.11 -3.67
N ASP A 56 4.38 -23.96 -3.85
CA ASP A 56 3.69 -24.47 -5.04
C ASP A 56 4.05 -23.71 -6.34
N ASN A 57 4.47 -22.45 -6.21
CA ASN A 57 4.83 -21.57 -7.33
C ASN A 57 5.81 -20.49 -6.85
N VAL A 58 6.29 -19.65 -7.78
CA VAL A 58 7.03 -18.43 -7.42
C VAL A 58 6.14 -17.49 -6.59
N LEU A 59 6.75 -16.73 -5.70
CA LEU A 59 6.04 -15.85 -4.76
C LEU A 59 6.05 -14.40 -5.22
N VAL A 60 4.92 -13.70 -5.08
CA VAL A 60 4.89 -12.25 -5.22
C VAL A 60 5.74 -11.61 -4.13
N HIS A 61 6.66 -10.73 -4.52
CA HIS A 61 7.56 -10.06 -3.59
C HIS A 61 6.81 -9.30 -2.50
N GLY A 62 7.23 -9.45 -1.25
CA GLY A 62 6.74 -8.61 -0.16
C GLY A 62 6.96 -7.11 -0.42
N PRO A 63 8.17 -6.68 -0.85
CA PRO A 63 8.41 -5.28 -1.25
C PRO A 63 7.52 -4.79 -2.40
N LEU A 64 7.15 -5.63 -3.37
CA LEU A 64 6.20 -5.25 -4.44
C LEU A 64 4.79 -5.03 -3.85
N GLN A 65 4.33 -5.89 -2.96
CA GLN A 65 3.06 -5.71 -2.26
C GLN A 65 3.06 -4.42 -1.43
N ALA A 66 4.17 -4.12 -0.73
CA ALA A 66 4.33 -2.87 0.02
C ALA A 66 4.27 -1.65 -0.90
N ALA A 67 4.92 -1.70 -2.07
CA ALA A 67 4.86 -0.63 -3.06
C ALA A 67 3.44 -0.42 -3.62
N LEU A 68 2.69 -1.49 -3.86
CA LEU A 68 1.29 -1.42 -4.30
C LEU A 68 0.38 -0.82 -3.23
N LEU A 69 0.60 -1.16 -1.96
CA LEU A 69 -0.13 -0.57 -0.84
C LEU A 69 0.21 0.92 -0.66
N ALA A 70 1.50 1.29 -0.76
CA ALA A 70 1.92 2.69 -0.75
C ALA A 70 1.35 3.48 -1.95
N ARG A 71 1.24 2.84 -3.14
CA ARG A 71 0.58 3.42 -4.30
C ARG A 71 -0.90 3.69 -4.03
N ALA A 72 -1.64 2.76 -3.41
CA ALA A 72 -3.04 2.97 -3.06
C ALA A 72 -3.22 4.21 -2.17
N LEU A 73 -2.31 4.42 -1.21
CA LEU A 73 -2.29 5.61 -0.37
C LEU A 73 -1.96 6.87 -1.20
N GLY A 74 -0.93 6.82 -2.04
CA GLY A 74 -0.51 7.93 -2.89
C GLY A 74 -1.60 8.39 -3.86
N ASP A 75 -2.28 7.43 -4.50
CA ASP A 75 -3.39 7.70 -5.41
C ASP A 75 -4.59 8.33 -4.68
N TRP A 76 -4.82 7.97 -3.42
CA TRP A 76 -5.89 8.53 -2.59
C TRP A 76 -5.58 9.95 -2.10
N VAL A 77 -4.39 10.19 -1.54
CA VAL A 77 -4.07 11.50 -0.95
C VAL A 77 -3.96 12.64 -1.97
N GLY A 78 -3.78 12.31 -3.24
CA GLY A 78 -3.64 13.28 -4.34
C GLY A 78 -2.32 14.05 -4.34
N GLY A 79 -2.19 14.97 -5.28
CA GLY A 79 -0.91 15.66 -5.55
C GLY A 79 -0.40 16.57 -4.42
N ARG A 80 -1.27 17.03 -3.52
CA ARG A 80 -0.90 17.86 -2.36
C ARG A 80 -0.76 17.06 -1.06
N GLY A 81 -1.28 15.82 -1.01
CA GLY A 81 -1.12 14.95 0.15
C GLY A 81 0.27 14.32 0.24
N ARG A 82 0.64 13.82 1.41
CA ARG A 82 1.95 13.19 1.65
C ARG A 82 1.84 11.97 2.54
N LEU A 83 2.53 10.90 2.19
CA LEU A 83 2.78 9.77 3.09
C LEU A 83 3.87 10.18 4.09
N VAL A 84 3.54 10.15 5.38
CA VAL A 84 4.45 10.58 6.47
C VAL A 84 5.11 9.40 7.13
N THR A 85 4.31 8.37 7.49
CA THR A 85 4.83 7.11 8.01
C THR A 85 4.17 5.94 7.30
N PHE A 86 4.92 4.84 7.18
CA PHE A 86 4.45 3.61 6.56
C PHE A 86 5.14 2.43 7.22
N SER A 87 4.38 1.54 7.82
CA SER A 87 4.89 0.34 8.47
C SER A 87 4.03 -0.85 8.12
N VAL A 88 4.64 -1.91 7.58
CA VAL A 88 3.95 -3.11 7.14
C VAL A 88 4.71 -4.37 7.55
N GLN A 89 4.00 -5.49 7.66
CA GLN A 89 4.58 -6.78 7.96
C GLN A 89 4.07 -7.84 6.97
N ASN A 90 4.98 -8.62 6.38
CA ASN A 90 4.59 -9.81 5.61
C ASN A 90 4.09 -10.89 6.58
N ARG A 91 2.85 -11.35 6.41
CA ARG A 91 2.22 -12.39 7.25
C ARG A 91 1.83 -13.63 6.47
N ALA A 92 1.55 -13.48 5.19
CA ALA A 92 1.19 -14.58 4.30
C ALA A 92 1.73 -14.33 2.89
N ILE A 93 1.81 -15.41 2.12
CA ILE A 93 2.32 -15.40 0.73
C ILE A 93 1.18 -15.13 -0.25
N ALA A 94 1.56 -14.57 -1.41
CA ALA A 94 0.70 -14.45 -2.59
C ALA A 94 1.42 -15.05 -3.79
N TYR A 95 0.64 -15.65 -4.69
CA TYR A 95 1.12 -16.19 -5.96
C TYR A 95 0.76 -15.27 -7.13
N PRO A 96 1.53 -15.29 -8.23
CA PRO A 96 1.14 -14.57 -9.45
C PRO A 96 -0.21 -15.08 -9.96
N GLY A 97 -0.99 -14.17 -10.56
CA GLY A 97 -2.33 -14.47 -11.06
C GLY A 97 -3.46 -14.34 -10.04
N GLU A 98 -3.15 -14.24 -8.75
CA GLU A 98 -4.14 -13.98 -7.71
C GLU A 98 -4.57 -12.52 -7.70
N ALA A 99 -5.86 -12.26 -7.45
CA ALA A 99 -6.37 -10.91 -7.26
C ALA A 99 -6.00 -10.41 -5.85
N LEU A 100 -5.17 -9.38 -5.79
CA LEU A 100 -4.73 -8.74 -4.56
C LEU A 100 -5.42 -7.39 -4.40
N SER A 101 -5.85 -7.07 -3.19
CA SER A 101 -6.47 -5.79 -2.84
C SER A 101 -5.68 -5.06 -1.77
N PHE A 102 -5.51 -3.76 -1.96
CA PHE A 102 -4.74 -2.87 -1.09
C PHE A 102 -5.60 -1.68 -0.68
N GLY A 103 -5.70 -1.43 0.62
CA GLY A 103 -6.54 -0.38 1.15
C GLY A 103 -6.39 -0.18 2.64
N GLY A 104 -7.29 0.55 3.26
CA GLY A 104 -7.26 0.82 4.69
C GLY A 104 -8.46 1.60 5.18
N GLU A 105 -8.43 1.90 6.47
CA GLU A 105 -9.45 2.65 7.20
C GLU A 105 -8.81 3.71 8.09
N VAL A 106 -9.43 4.87 8.18
CA VAL A 106 -8.98 5.98 9.02
C VAL A 106 -9.24 5.64 10.49
N THR A 107 -8.18 5.62 11.30
CA THR A 107 -8.24 5.32 12.73
C THR A 107 -8.08 6.55 13.62
N GLY A 108 -7.51 7.62 13.07
CA GLY A 108 -7.31 8.85 13.86
C GLY A 108 -7.08 10.09 13.00
N LYS A 109 -7.36 11.25 13.59
CA LYS A 109 -7.11 12.56 12.99
C LYS A 109 -6.55 13.51 14.02
N ARG A 110 -5.58 14.32 13.65
CA ARG A 110 -5.03 15.36 14.52
C ARG A 110 -4.57 16.59 13.75
N LEU A 111 -4.90 17.75 14.33
CA LEU A 111 -4.35 19.06 13.98
C LEU A 111 -3.31 19.45 15.01
N GLY A 112 -2.62 20.54 14.79
CA GLY A 112 -1.69 21.14 15.74
C GLY A 112 -0.30 21.34 15.15
N ASN A 113 0.69 21.58 16.01
CA ASN A 113 2.08 21.81 15.59
C ASN A 113 2.74 20.48 15.19
N ASN A 114 2.36 19.96 14.03
CA ASN A 114 2.80 18.68 13.48
C ASN A 114 3.99 18.81 12.50
N GLY A 115 4.59 20.01 12.39
CA GLY A 115 5.66 20.30 11.44
C GLY A 115 5.20 20.46 9.98
N PHE A 116 3.90 20.33 9.69
CA PHE A 116 3.31 20.45 8.35
C PHE A 116 2.29 21.61 8.35
N GLY A 117 2.76 22.86 8.32
CA GLY A 117 1.88 24.04 8.26
C GLY A 117 0.85 23.92 7.13
N GLY A 118 -0.43 24.18 7.44
CA GLY A 118 -1.54 24.06 6.48
C GLY A 118 -1.98 22.61 6.18
N TYR A 119 -1.58 21.63 7.01
CA TYR A 119 -1.93 20.22 6.89
C TYR A 119 -2.44 19.64 8.21
N GLY A 120 -3.37 18.69 8.11
CA GLY A 120 -3.74 17.81 9.21
C GLY A 120 -3.16 16.41 8.99
N LEU A 121 -2.89 15.69 10.07
CA LEU A 121 -2.42 14.30 10.03
C LEU A 121 -3.60 13.34 10.18
N VAL A 122 -3.60 12.28 9.38
CA VAL A 122 -4.59 11.22 9.40
C VAL A 122 -3.87 9.89 9.57
N ASP A 123 -4.23 9.15 10.61
CA ASP A 123 -3.70 7.82 10.89
C ASP A 123 -4.62 6.76 10.28
N LEU A 124 -4.02 5.68 9.78
CA LEU A 124 -4.71 4.61 9.07
C LEU A 124 -4.23 3.24 9.54
N ASP A 125 -5.15 2.31 9.67
CA ASP A 125 -4.87 0.89 9.55
C ASP A 125 -4.94 0.50 8.08
N ILE A 126 -3.91 -0.17 7.58
CA ILE A 126 -3.78 -0.52 6.17
C ILE A 126 -3.52 -2.02 5.99
N ALA A 127 -3.94 -2.58 4.87
CA ALA A 127 -3.66 -3.97 4.57
C ALA A 127 -3.60 -4.27 3.08
N GLY A 128 -2.69 -5.19 2.72
CA GLY A 128 -2.77 -5.99 1.49
C GLY A 128 -3.50 -7.31 1.78
N ARG A 129 -4.40 -7.71 0.90
CA ARG A 129 -5.28 -8.88 1.08
C ARG A 129 -5.40 -9.71 -0.19
N ARG A 130 -5.74 -11.00 0.00
CA ARG A 130 -6.25 -11.91 -1.02
C ARG A 130 -7.60 -12.44 -0.52
N GLY A 131 -8.68 -11.93 -1.08
CA GLY A 131 -10.01 -12.16 -0.51
C GLY A 131 -10.05 -11.72 0.96
N ASP A 132 -10.48 -12.62 1.85
CA ASP A 132 -10.55 -12.35 3.28
C ASP A 132 -9.21 -12.54 4.02
N THR A 133 -8.20 -13.12 3.35
CA THR A 133 -6.89 -13.37 3.95
C THR A 133 -6.06 -12.09 3.97
N VAL A 134 -5.62 -11.68 5.16
CA VAL A 134 -4.67 -10.56 5.32
C VAL A 134 -3.26 -11.08 5.04
N LEU A 135 -2.64 -10.55 3.98
CA LEU A 135 -1.28 -10.90 3.58
C LEU A 135 -0.25 -9.97 4.23
N MET A 136 -0.60 -8.68 4.29
CA MET A 136 0.30 -7.61 4.73
C MET A 136 -0.48 -6.58 5.54
N PRO A 137 -0.64 -6.76 6.87
CA PRO A 137 -1.18 -5.73 7.74
C PRO A 137 -0.14 -4.63 7.99
N GLY A 138 -0.63 -3.43 8.32
CA GLY A 138 0.23 -2.32 8.66
C GLY A 138 -0.51 -1.08 9.11
N THR A 139 0.27 -0.02 9.36
CA THR A 139 -0.24 1.31 9.70
C THR A 139 0.44 2.36 8.85
N ALA A 140 -0.25 3.46 8.63
CA ALA A 140 0.30 4.62 7.96
C ALA A 140 -0.19 5.91 8.60
N THR A 141 0.57 6.99 8.44
CA THR A 141 0.12 8.34 8.68
C THR A 141 0.28 9.13 7.39
N VAL A 142 -0.73 9.85 7.00
CA VAL A 142 -0.67 10.78 5.86
C VAL A 142 -0.92 12.21 6.33
N ALA A 143 -0.33 13.18 5.63
CA ALA A 143 -0.63 14.59 5.79
C ALA A 143 -1.54 15.03 4.64
N LEU A 144 -2.72 15.55 4.96
CA LEU A 144 -3.68 16.10 4.01
C LEU A 144 -3.78 17.63 4.16
N PRO A 145 -3.85 18.36 3.04
CA PRO A 145 -4.02 19.80 3.10
C PRO A 145 -5.35 20.17 3.78
N LEU A 146 -5.34 21.26 4.53
CA LEU A 146 -6.55 21.89 5.01
C LEU A 146 -7.22 22.64 3.86
N ARG A 147 -8.56 22.76 3.91
CA ARG A 147 -9.25 23.70 3.01
C ARG A 147 -8.84 25.12 3.37
N GLU A 148 -8.55 25.91 2.36
CA GLU A 148 -8.31 27.34 2.56
C GLU A 148 -9.63 27.95 3.07
N THR A 149 -9.57 28.59 4.25
CA THR A 149 -10.68 29.39 4.74
C THR A 149 -10.86 30.54 3.75
N ARG A 150 -11.96 30.55 3.00
CA ARG A 150 -12.30 31.74 2.21
C ARG A 150 -12.49 32.89 3.18
N ALA A 151 -11.61 33.88 3.12
CA ALA A 151 -11.76 35.17 3.80
C ALA A 151 -12.93 35.95 3.23
#